data_cefcf28ce367852a9c43a2d5dc253ef7
#
_entry.id   cefcf28ce367852a9c43a2d5dc253ef7
#
_cell.length_a   1.000
_cell.length_b   1.000
_cell.length_c   1.000
_cell.angle_alpha   90.00
_cell.angle_beta   90.00
_cell.angle_gamma   90.00
#
_symmetry.space_group_name_H-M   'P 1'
#
loop_
_entity.id
_entity.type
_entity.pdbx_description
1 polymer ?
#
loop_
_entity_poly.entity_id
_entity_poly.type
_entity_poly.pdbx_seq_one_letter_code
_entity_poly.pdbx_strand_id
1 'polypeptide(L)'
;MQTTEEIVDYLEHLKNSYLQKKKKTTKLVNKKTNLLFMIATVLFFLSTVGLGIYGGIQFFKTIPYLTAVNRADNAYIENDKIALIDALKSISVEEMDVHQKYILAKAYLQSESLTDEQKTNILEKISLKTNIKELEYWIYICRLEAKQAEEKAMQLSDDELLLYAYMLDKSQTESNTTISGEEKEQSLKDIQSKIDELTKKYDIEKETETKDADILLGGE
;
A
#
# COMPACT_ATOMS: atom_id res chain seq x y z
N MET A 1 -62.37 -13.99 -68.23
CA MET A 1 -62.56 -14.74 -66.99
C MET A 1 -61.34 -15.67 -66.80
N GLN A 2 -60.45 -15.31 -65.91
CA GLN A 2 -59.25 -16.17 -65.66
C GLN A 2 -59.74 -17.50 -65.08
N THR A 3 -59.24 -18.60 -65.63
CA THR A 3 -59.61 -19.93 -65.14
C THR A 3 -58.96 -20.19 -63.79
N THR A 4 -59.62 -21.01 -62.93
CA THR A 4 -59.11 -21.35 -61.61
C THR A 4 -57.67 -21.93 -61.66
N GLU A 5 -57.31 -22.57 -62.74
CA GLU A 5 -55.96 -23.11 -63.00
C GLU A 5 -54.92 -22.00 -63.17
N GLU A 6 -55.21 -20.91 -63.90
CA GLU A 6 -54.27 -19.78 -64.07
C GLU A 6 -54.01 -19.07 -62.76
N ILE A 7 -54.98 -19.00 -61.86
CA ILE A 7 -54.82 -18.39 -60.54
C ILE A 7 -53.94 -19.29 -59.65
N VAL A 8 -54.10 -20.59 -59.70
CA VAL A 8 -53.30 -21.54 -58.93
C VAL A 8 -51.85 -21.49 -59.41
N ASP A 9 -51.60 -21.52 -60.73
CA ASP A 9 -50.24 -21.43 -61.30
C ASP A 9 -49.56 -20.09 -60.94
N TYR A 10 -50.27 -18.99 -60.93
CA TYR A 10 -49.76 -17.67 -60.54
C TYR A 10 -49.39 -17.65 -59.03
N LEU A 11 -50.20 -18.23 -58.15
CA LEU A 11 -49.93 -18.32 -56.72
C LEU A 11 -48.72 -19.23 -56.42
N GLU A 12 -48.58 -20.30 -57.16
CA GLU A 12 -47.44 -21.22 -57.04
C GLU A 12 -46.12 -20.56 -57.50
N HIS A 13 -46.19 -19.81 -58.61
CA HIS A 13 -45.06 -18.99 -59.11
C HIS A 13 -44.67 -17.90 -58.10
N LEU A 14 -45.61 -17.22 -57.47
CA LEU A 14 -45.35 -16.24 -56.43
C LEU A 14 -44.72 -16.88 -55.18
N LYS A 15 -45.25 -18.00 -54.75
CA LYS A 15 -44.70 -18.78 -53.63
C LYS A 15 -43.26 -19.20 -53.90
N ASN A 16 -42.98 -19.74 -55.08
CA ASN A 16 -41.65 -20.18 -55.47
C ASN A 16 -40.66 -18.99 -55.58
N SER A 17 -41.11 -17.89 -56.14
CA SER A 17 -40.34 -16.65 -56.23
C SER A 17 -40.02 -16.07 -54.84
N TYR A 18 -40.97 -16.09 -53.93
CA TYR A 18 -40.77 -15.69 -52.53
C TYR A 18 -39.78 -16.61 -51.79
N LEU A 19 -39.91 -17.90 -51.96
CA LEU A 19 -38.99 -18.90 -51.38
C LEU A 19 -37.56 -18.76 -51.92
N GLN A 20 -37.42 -18.49 -53.22
CA GLN A 20 -36.11 -18.18 -53.83
C GLN A 20 -35.49 -16.88 -53.29
N LYS A 21 -36.28 -15.83 -53.19
CA LYS A 21 -35.81 -14.57 -52.56
C LYS A 21 -35.40 -14.80 -51.10
N LYS A 22 -36.21 -15.50 -50.34
CA LYS A 22 -35.90 -15.83 -48.93
C LYS A 22 -34.62 -16.68 -48.81
N LYS A 23 -34.38 -17.63 -49.70
CA LYS A 23 -33.10 -18.41 -49.73
C LYS A 23 -31.90 -17.56 -50.12
N LYS A 24 -32.06 -16.55 -50.98
CA LYS A 24 -30.99 -15.64 -51.39
C LYS A 24 -30.65 -14.64 -50.29
N THR A 25 -31.63 -14.18 -49.53
CA THR A 25 -31.44 -13.17 -48.46
C THR A 25 -31.09 -13.78 -47.11
N THR A 26 -31.47 -15.05 -46.83
CA THR A 26 -31.11 -15.72 -45.59
C THR A 26 -29.91 -16.64 -45.88
N LYS A 27 -28.71 -16.13 -45.63
CA LYS A 27 -27.53 -17.03 -45.52
C LYS A 27 -27.78 -17.94 -44.33
N LEU A 28 -28.07 -19.21 -44.56
CA LEU A 28 -28.13 -20.25 -43.56
C LEU A 28 -26.73 -20.43 -42.98
N VAL A 29 -26.44 -19.70 -41.93
CA VAL A 29 -25.17 -19.87 -41.18
C VAL A 29 -25.21 -21.26 -40.60
N ASN A 30 -24.26 -22.11 -40.99
CA ASN A 30 -24.14 -23.48 -40.48
C ASN A 30 -24.07 -23.42 -38.93
N LYS A 31 -24.79 -24.28 -38.24
CA LYS A 31 -24.87 -24.33 -36.78
C LYS A 31 -23.49 -24.34 -36.12
N LYS A 32 -22.51 -25.00 -36.73
CA LYS A 32 -21.10 -25.01 -36.31
C LYS A 32 -20.42 -23.63 -36.43
N THR A 33 -20.67 -22.94 -37.54
CA THR A 33 -20.11 -21.60 -37.79
C THR A 33 -20.69 -20.56 -36.80
N ASN A 34 -22.00 -20.68 -36.52
CA ASN A 34 -22.65 -19.78 -35.53
C ASN A 34 -22.10 -20.04 -34.13
N LEU A 35 -21.88 -21.30 -33.75
CA LEU A 35 -21.26 -21.63 -32.45
C LEU A 35 -19.82 -21.05 -32.34
N LEU A 36 -19.03 -21.20 -33.43
CA LEU A 36 -17.67 -20.63 -33.47
C LEU A 36 -17.69 -19.10 -33.33
N PHE A 37 -18.61 -18.43 -33.99
CA PHE A 37 -18.79 -16.96 -33.83
C PHE A 37 -19.17 -16.57 -32.42
N MET A 38 -20.07 -17.30 -31.76
CA MET A 38 -20.44 -17.05 -30.37
C MET A 38 -19.24 -17.21 -29.44
N ILE A 39 -18.47 -18.27 -29.58
CA ILE A 39 -17.26 -18.54 -28.79
C ILE A 39 -16.23 -17.43 -29.02
N ALA A 40 -15.98 -17.05 -30.28
CA ALA A 40 -15.05 -15.97 -30.60
C ALA A 40 -15.48 -14.63 -30.03
N THR A 41 -16.78 -14.32 -30.05
CA THR A 41 -17.33 -13.09 -29.46
C THR A 41 -17.15 -13.06 -27.94
N VAL A 42 -17.42 -14.17 -27.27
CA VAL A 42 -17.23 -14.28 -25.81
C VAL A 42 -15.74 -14.12 -25.44
N LEU A 43 -14.84 -14.80 -26.15
CA LEU A 43 -13.40 -14.66 -25.94
C LEU A 43 -12.90 -13.23 -26.18
N PHE A 44 -13.38 -12.59 -27.25
CA PHE A 44 -13.06 -11.18 -27.54
C PHE A 44 -13.54 -10.27 -26.42
N PHE A 45 -14.77 -10.45 -25.95
CA PHE A 45 -15.31 -9.65 -24.84
C PHE A 45 -14.50 -9.83 -23.55
N LEU A 46 -14.17 -11.10 -23.18
CA LEU A 46 -13.35 -11.39 -22.00
C LEU A 46 -11.95 -10.78 -22.12
N SER A 47 -11.32 -10.83 -23.29
CA SER A 47 -10.02 -10.21 -23.51
C SER A 47 -10.06 -8.70 -23.40
N THR A 48 -11.12 -8.05 -23.93
CA THR A 48 -11.30 -6.60 -23.85
C THR A 48 -11.50 -6.15 -22.41
N VAL A 49 -12.32 -6.86 -21.63
CA VAL A 49 -12.52 -6.59 -20.21
C VAL A 49 -11.20 -6.79 -19.44
N GLY A 50 -10.47 -7.87 -19.70
CA GLY A 50 -9.18 -8.13 -19.08
C GLY A 50 -8.15 -7.02 -19.37
N LEU A 51 -8.06 -6.58 -20.62
CA LEU A 51 -7.19 -5.45 -21.02
C LEU A 51 -7.63 -4.13 -20.37
N GLY A 52 -8.93 -3.88 -20.24
CA GLY A 52 -9.47 -2.70 -19.58
C GLY A 52 -9.09 -2.66 -18.08
N ILE A 53 -9.23 -3.79 -17.37
CA ILE A 53 -8.83 -3.91 -15.97
C ILE A 53 -7.32 -3.73 -15.83
N TYR A 54 -6.53 -4.43 -16.64
CA TYR A 54 -5.07 -4.31 -16.62
C TYR A 54 -4.60 -2.88 -16.90
N GLY A 55 -5.14 -2.25 -17.95
CA GLY A 55 -4.85 -0.85 -18.27
C GLY A 55 -5.24 0.11 -17.16
N GLY A 56 -6.37 -0.13 -16.50
CA GLY A 56 -6.80 0.64 -15.32
C GLY A 56 -5.81 0.52 -14.16
N ILE A 57 -5.39 -0.70 -13.81
CA ILE A 57 -4.38 -0.92 -12.74
C ILE A 57 -3.06 -0.22 -13.10
N GLN A 58 -2.58 -0.36 -14.35
CA GLN A 58 -1.35 0.31 -14.79
C GLN A 58 -1.47 1.83 -14.69
N PHE A 59 -2.56 2.40 -15.16
CA PHE A 59 -2.73 3.84 -15.19
C PHE A 59 -2.90 4.45 -13.79
N PHE A 60 -3.73 3.84 -12.94
CA PHE A 60 -4.08 4.42 -11.64
C PHE A 60 -3.15 4.01 -10.48
N LYS A 61 -2.44 2.90 -10.58
CA LYS A 61 -1.58 2.39 -9.51
C LYS A 61 -0.11 2.33 -9.92
N THR A 62 0.22 1.60 -10.97
CA THR A 62 1.61 1.29 -11.32
C THR A 62 2.38 2.52 -11.82
N ILE A 63 1.79 3.31 -12.73
CA ILE A 63 2.47 4.49 -13.28
C ILE A 63 2.72 5.56 -12.21
N PRO A 64 1.73 5.95 -11.37
CA PRO A 64 1.97 6.91 -10.29
C PRO A 64 3.02 6.42 -9.28
N TYR A 65 2.99 5.13 -8.90
CA TYR A 65 3.98 4.53 -8.02
C TYR A 65 5.40 4.64 -8.61
N LEU A 66 5.61 4.17 -9.85
CA LEU A 66 6.92 4.23 -10.51
C LEU A 66 7.41 5.67 -10.70
N THR A 67 6.50 6.60 -10.98
CA THR A 67 6.85 8.02 -11.11
C THR A 67 7.32 8.59 -9.77
N ALA A 68 6.64 8.25 -8.68
CA ALA A 68 7.04 8.68 -7.34
C ALA A 68 8.40 8.10 -6.93
N VAL A 69 8.63 6.81 -7.20
CA VAL A 69 9.93 6.15 -6.94
C VAL A 69 11.05 6.80 -7.73
N ASN A 70 10.88 7.02 -9.04
CA ASN A 70 11.88 7.68 -9.87
C ASN A 70 12.19 9.12 -9.39
N ARG A 71 11.17 9.86 -8.94
CA ARG A 71 11.38 11.19 -8.35
C ARG A 71 12.16 11.12 -7.05
N ALA A 72 11.88 10.12 -6.20
CA ALA A 72 12.60 9.91 -4.96
C ALA A 72 14.07 9.55 -5.19
N ASP A 73 14.34 8.66 -6.15
CA ASP A 73 15.71 8.27 -6.50
C ASP A 73 16.53 9.46 -7.03
N ASN A 74 15.93 10.28 -7.89
CA ASN A 74 16.57 11.51 -8.37
C ASN A 74 16.85 12.48 -7.23
N ALA A 75 15.86 12.71 -6.35
CA ALA A 75 16.02 13.57 -5.18
C ALA A 75 17.10 13.05 -4.21
N TYR A 76 17.21 11.73 -4.06
CA TYR A 76 18.27 11.09 -3.27
C TYR A 76 19.66 11.36 -3.85
N ILE A 77 19.82 11.23 -5.18
CA ILE A 77 21.09 11.52 -5.89
C ILE A 77 21.46 13.00 -5.76
N GLU A 78 20.45 13.91 -5.83
CA GLU A 78 20.63 15.35 -5.69
C GLU A 78 20.78 15.80 -4.22
N ASN A 79 20.66 14.86 -3.25
CA ASN A 79 20.65 15.13 -1.81
C ASN A 79 19.53 16.10 -1.37
N ASP A 80 18.42 16.11 -2.12
CA ASP A 80 17.21 16.89 -1.79
C ASP A 80 16.23 16.05 -0.94
N LYS A 81 16.40 16.14 0.38
CA LYS A 81 15.61 15.38 1.35
C LYS A 81 14.14 15.74 1.31
N ILE A 82 13.81 17.01 1.08
CA ILE A 82 12.43 17.49 1.06
C ILE A 82 11.71 16.94 -0.15
N ALA A 83 12.32 17.02 -1.33
CA ALA A 83 11.76 16.44 -2.56
C ALA A 83 11.61 14.92 -2.47
N LEU A 84 12.54 14.21 -1.80
CA LEU A 84 12.47 12.77 -1.56
C LEU A 84 11.29 12.41 -0.68
N ILE A 85 11.13 13.09 0.46
CA ILE A 85 10.01 12.88 1.38
C ILE A 85 8.69 13.16 0.67
N ASP A 86 8.60 14.27 -0.08
CA ASP A 86 7.38 14.64 -0.82
C ASP A 86 7.02 13.60 -1.90
N ALA A 87 8.01 13.04 -2.58
CA ALA A 87 7.79 12.03 -3.58
C ALA A 87 7.20 10.73 -3.02
N LEU A 88 7.62 10.29 -1.81
CA LEU A 88 7.22 9.02 -1.20
C LEU A 88 6.11 9.14 -0.15
N LYS A 89 5.71 10.36 0.26
CA LYS A 89 4.73 10.55 1.35
C LYS A 89 3.38 9.88 1.13
N SER A 90 2.94 9.77 -0.12
CA SER A 90 1.65 9.17 -0.49
C SER A 90 1.70 7.67 -0.74
N ILE A 91 2.91 7.08 -0.73
CA ILE A 91 3.08 5.64 -0.90
C ILE A 91 2.99 4.97 0.46
N SER A 92 2.20 3.88 0.53
CA SER A 92 2.14 3.05 1.74
C SER A 92 3.51 2.45 2.05
N VAL A 93 3.88 2.43 3.33
CA VAL A 93 5.17 1.88 3.77
C VAL A 93 5.30 0.40 3.39
N GLU A 94 4.20 -0.34 3.41
CA GLU A 94 4.16 -1.75 3.05
C GLU A 94 4.44 -1.99 1.55
N GLU A 95 4.12 -1.02 0.69
CA GLU A 95 4.35 -1.12 -0.75
C GLU A 95 5.79 -0.76 -1.16
N MET A 96 6.57 -0.16 -0.25
CA MET A 96 7.96 0.23 -0.50
C MET A 96 8.90 -0.96 -0.40
N ASP A 97 9.90 -1.01 -1.28
CA ASP A 97 11.01 -1.94 -1.14
C ASP A 97 12.03 -1.48 -0.07
N VAL A 98 13.03 -2.30 0.22
CA VAL A 98 14.05 -2.03 1.25
C VAL A 98 14.84 -0.76 0.94
N HIS A 99 15.17 -0.51 -0.34
CA HIS A 99 15.91 0.68 -0.75
C HIS A 99 15.10 1.95 -0.49
N GLN A 100 13.84 1.95 -0.90
CA GLN A 100 12.91 3.08 -0.69
C GLN A 100 12.71 3.36 0.80
N LYS A 101 12.50 2.31 1.61
CA LYS A 101 12.39 2.45 3.07
C LYS A 101 13.66 3.03 3.68
N TYR A 102 14.82 2.57 3.24
CA TYR A 102 16.10 3.08 3.74
C TYR A 102 16.30 4.56 3.41
N ILE A 103 16.16 4.96 2.13
CA ILE A 103 16.37 6.36 1.75
C ILE A 103 15.35 7.30 2.40
N LEU A 104 14.11 6.85 2.56
CA LEU A 104 13.05 7.63 3.21
C LEU A 104 13.29 7.77 4.72
N ALA A 105 13.58 6.68 5.44
CA ALA A 105 13.91 6.72 6.86
C ALA A 105 15.12 7.65 7.11
N LYS A 106 16.16 7.53 6.29
CA LYS A 106 17.33 8.40 6.37
C LYS A 106 16.99 9.87 6.13
N ALA A 107 16.17 10.18 5.11
CA ALA A 107 15.76 11.54 4.81
C ALA A 107 14.94 12.16 5.95
N TYR A 108 14.00 11.42 6.51
CA TYR A 108 13.22 11.86 7.66
C TYR A 108 14.11 12.16 8.86
N LEU A 109 14.95 11.21 9.29
CA LEU A 109 15.83 11.39 10.45
C LEU A 109 16.80 12.56 10.29
N GLN A 110 17.30 12.80 9.09
CA GLN A 110 18.13 13.96 8.80
C GLN A 110 17.36 15.29 8.82
N SER A 111 16.05 15.26 8.61
CA SER A 111 15.18 16.44 8.58
C SER A 111 14.60 16.78 9.96
N GLU A 112 14.61 15.82 10.91
CA GLU A 112 14.10 16.02 12.26
C GLU A 112 14.93 17.02 13.08
N SER A 113 14.28 17.64 14.08
CA SER A 113 14.90 18.59 15.01
C SER A 113 15.69 17.90 16.14
N LEU A 114 16.36 16.81 15.83
CA LEU A 114 17.27 16.10 16.75
C LEU A 114 18.62 16.80 16.82
N THR A 115 19.35 16.59 17.92
CA THR A 115 20.75 17.05 18.02
C THR A 115 21.63 16.30 17.01
N ASP A 116 22.77 16.88 16.64
CA ASP A 116 23.70 16.23 15.69
C ASP A 116 24.23 14.90 16.23
N GLU A 117 24.40 14.79 17.56
CA GLU A 117 24.80 13.55 18.21
C GLU A 117 23.72 12.48 18.11
N GLN A 118 22.46 12.82 18.41
CA GLN A 118 21.33 11.90 18.28
C GLN A 118 21.14 11.44 16.83
N LYS A 119 21.23 12.36 15.87
CA LYS A 119 21.16 12.01 14.45
C LYS A 119 22.27 11.05 14.06
N THR A 120 23.50 11.32 14.46
CA THR A 120 24.64 10.47 14.16
C THR A 120 24.45 9.09 14.72
N ASN A 121 24.08 8.98 15.98
CA ASN A 121 23.87 7.68 16.67
C ASN A 121 22.81 6.82 16.00
N ILE A 122 21.69 7.41 15.51
CA ILE A 122 20.64 6.69 14.81
C ILE A 122 21.08 6.36 13.38
N LEU A 123 21.64 7.33 12.65
CA LEU A 123 22.01 7.15 11.25
C LEU A 123 23.14 6.14 11.05
N GLU A 124 24.06 6.00 12.00
CA GLU A 124 25.12 4.99 11.97
C GLU A 124 24.55 3.56 12.07
N LYS A 125 23.42 3.39 12.77
CA LYS A 125 22.72 2.10 12.90
C LYS A 125 21.87 1.75 11.69
N ILE A 126 21.49 2.75 10.87
CA ILE A 126 20.59 2.56 9.72
C ILE A 126 21.39 2.35 8.44
N SER A 127 21.16 1.22 7.79
CA SER A 127 21.79 0.80 6.53
C SER A 127 20.82 -0.01 5.68
N LEU A 128 21.20 -0.35 4.45
CA LEU A 128 20.45 -1.30 3.61
C LEU A 128 20.40 -2.73 4.21
N LYS A 129 21.19 -3.01 5.24
CA LYS A 129 21.20 -4.30 5.97
C LYS A 129 20.37 -4.26 7.26
N THR A 130 19.89 -3.09 7.63
CA THR A 130 19.03 -2.92 8.82
C THR A 130 17.74 -3.72 8.66
N ASN A 131 17.22 -4.24 9.77
CA ASN A 131 15.95 -4.95 9.77
C ASN A 131 14.86 -4.06 9.14
N ILE A 132 14.12 -4.62 8.19
CA ILE A 132 13.07 -3.89 7.48
C ILE A 132 12.03 -3.27 8.42
N LYS A 133 11.72 -3.95 9.52
CA LYS A 133 10.78 -3.47 10.55
C LYS A 133 11.31 -2.25 11.30
N GLU A 134 12.61 -2.15 11.47
CA GLU A 134 13.24 -0.98 12.09
C GLU A 134 13.21 0.22 11.15
N LEU A 135 13.44 0.02 9.83
CA LEU A 135 13.26 1.08 8.83
C LEU A 135 11.79 1.55 8.79
N GLU A 136 10.84 0.62 8.81
CA GLU A 136 9.41 0.92 8.87
C GLU A 136 9.05 1.69 10.14
N TYR A 137 9.58 1.29 11.29
CA TYR A 137 9.39 1.98 12.56
C TYR A 137 9.78 3.46 12.47
N TRP A 138 10.98 3.75 11.97
CA TRP A 138 11.45 5.14 11.83
C TRP A 138 10.61 5.96 10.86
N ILE A 139 10.12 5.36 9.78
CA ILE A 139 9.20 6.03 8.85
C ILE A 139 7.88 6.35 9.55
N TYR A 140 7.30 5.42 10.31
CA TYR A 140 6.04 5.63 11.01
C TYR A 140 6.17 6.69 12.13
N ILE A 141 7.26 6.69 12.90
CA ILE A 141 7.53 7.75 13.89
C ILE A 141 7.55 9.13 13.22
N CYS A 142 8.29 9.28 12.12
CA CYS A 142 8.41 10.54 11.42
C CYS A 142 7.13 10.97 10.67
N ARG A 143 6.28 10.01 10.31
CA ARG A 143 4.93 10.28 9.77
C ARG A 143 3.89 10.54 10.86
N LEU A 144 4.28 10.50 12.12
CA LEU A 144 3.38 10.60 13.26
C LEU A 144 2.31 9.50 13.29
N GLU A 145 2.65 8.30 12.86
CA GLU A 145 1.77 7.13 12.83
C GLU A 145 2.08 6.22 14.02
N ALA A 146 1.74 6.69 15.25
CA ALA A 146 2.16 6.08 16.52
C ALA A 146 1.76 4.60 16.66
N LYS A 147 0.54 4.23 16.21
CA LYS A 147 0.06 2.83 16.35
C LYS A 147 0.84 1.86 15.48
N GLN A 148 1.20 2.25 14.26
CA GLN A 148 2.03 1.45 13.36
C GLN A 148 3.46 1.34 13.92
N ALA A 149 4.00 2.43 14.49
CA ALA A 149 5.30 2.41 15.16
C ALA A 149 5.30 1.47 16.39
N GLU A 150 4.27 1.51 17.25
CA GLU A 150 4.08 0.56 18.37
C GLU A 150 4.14 -0.89 17.88
N GLU A 151 3.39 -1.20 16.80
CA GLU A 151 3.36 -2.56 16.23
C GLU A 151 4.75 -3.02 15.78
N LYS A 152 5.52 -2.16 15.12
CA LYS A 152 6.88 -2.50 14.66
C LYS A 152 7.85 -2.67 15.82
N ALA A 153 7.80 -1.80 16.83
CA ALA A 153 8.61 -1.91 18.05
C ALA A 153 8.34 -3.24 18.79
N MET A 154 7.07 -3.62 18.94
CA MET A 154 6.69 -4.91 19.52
C MET A 154 7.22 -6.09 18.70
N GLN A 155 7.16 -6.01 17.35
CA GLN A 155 7.69 -7.06 16.48
C GLN A 155 9.22 -7.18 16.51
N LEU A 156 9.91 -6.08 16.88
CA LEU A 156 11.36 -6.06 17.11
C LEU A 156 11.72 -6.53 18.51
N SER A 157 10.76 -6.59 19.43
CA SER A 157 10.96 -6.81 20.86
C SER A 157 11.92 -5.77 21.47
N ASP A 158 11.80 -4.52 21.00
CA ASP A 158 12.63 -3.40 21.42
C ASP A 158 11.81 -2.45 22.30
N ASP A 159 12.08 -2.51 23.59
CA ASP A 159 11.34 -1.74 24.60
C ASP A 159 11.66 -0.24 24.52
N GLU A 160 12.86 0.15 24.07
CA GLU A 160 13.24 1.55 23.88
C GLU A 160 12.42 2.18 22.76
N LEU A 161 12.38 1.51 21.61
CA LEU A 161 11.55 1.96 20.48
C LEU A 161 10.06 2.00 20.84
N LEU A 162 9.60 1.01 21.63
CA LEU A 162 8.22 0.95 22.09
C LEU A 162 7.88 2.13 23.02
N LEU A 163 8.79 2.49 23.92
CA LEU A 163 8.63 3.66 24.80
C LEU A 163 8.48 4.95 23.98
N TYR A 164 9.30 5.17 22.98
CA TYR A 164 9.18 6.33 22.08
C TYR A 164 7.84 6.35 21.33
N ALA A 165 7.38 5.20 20.86
CA ALA A 165 6.07 5.11 20.18
C ALA A 165 4.92 5.48 21.13
N TYR A 166 4.95 5.04 22.39
CA TYR A 166 3.95 5.44 23.40
C TYR A 166 4.01 6.92 23.74
N MET A 167 5.20 7.50 23.80
CA MET A 167 5.34 8.95 24.02
C MET A 167 4.73 9.75 22.86
N LEU A 168 4.91 9.30 21.63
CA LEU A 168 4.27 9.90 20.45
C LEU A 168 2.75 9.75 20.52
N ASP A 169 2.23 8.56 20.81
CA ASP A 169 0.78 8.31 20.95
C ASP A 169 0.15 9.20 22.03
N LYS A 170 0.83 9.35 23.17
CA LYS A 170 0.41 10.27 24.23
C LYS A 170 0.29 11.70 23.72
N SER A 171 1.33 12.21 23.07
CA SER A 171 1.35 13.59 22.54
C SER A 171 0.24 13.81 21.51
N GLN A 172 -0.02 12.84 20.64
CA GLN A 172 -1.12 12.89 19.67
C GLN A 172 -2.49 12.86 20.35
N THR A 173 -2.66 12.02 21.35
CA THR A 173 -3.88 11.95 22.14
C THR A 173 -4.14 13.25 22.89
N GLU A 174 -3.11 13.85 23.48
CA GLU A 174 -3.19 15.18 24.16
C GLU A 174 -3.62 16.29 23.21
N SER A 175 -3.12 16.29 21.97
CA SER A 175 -3.46 17.28 20.94
C SER A 175 -4.78 17.02 20.23
N ASN A 176 -5.34 15.82 20.37
CA ASN A 176 -6.57 15.44 19.67
C ASN A 176 -7.79 16.16 20.26
N THR A 177 -8.49 16.91 19.41
CA THR A 177 -9.71 17.66 19.77
C THR A 177 -11.00 16.97 19.34
N THR A 178 -10.91 15.80 18.68
CA THR A 178 -12.09 15.11 18.11
C THR A 178 -12.70 14.07 19.05
N ILE A 179 -11.94 13.59 20.03
CA ILE A 179 -12.42 12.62 21.03
C ILE A 179 -13.03 13.33 22.25
N SER A 180 -13.98 12.67 22.92
CA SER A 180 -14.63 13.20 24.12
C SER A 180 -13.61 13.36 25.26
N GLY A 181 -13.86 14.29 26.18
CA GLY A 181 -12.96 14.53 27.32
C GLY A 181 -12.73 13.29 28.17
N GLU A 182 -13.79 12.52 28.44
CA GLU A 182 -13.72 11.29 29.24
C GLU A 182 -12.95 10.18 28.51
N GLU A 183 -13.19 9.98 27.21
CA GLU A 183 -12.48 9.01 26.38
C GLU A 183 -10.99 9.37 26.26
N LYS A 184 -10.68 10.65 26.11
CA LYS A 184 -9.34 11.18 26.08
C LYS A 184 -8.59 10.91 27.39
N GLU A 185 -9.22 11.20 28.52
CA GLU A 185 -8.64 10.98 29.85
C GLU A 185 -8.33 9.49 30.08
N GLN A 186 -9.25 8.61 29.72
CA GLN A 186 -9.05 7.15 29.81
C GLN A 186 -7.88 6.70 28.93
N SER A 187 -7.84 7.15 27.68
CA SER A 187 -6.75 6.80 26.75
C SER A 187 -5.39 7.29 27.25
N LEU A 188 -5.31 8.52 27.76
CA LEU A 188 -4.07 9.06 28.32
C LEU A 188 -3.60 8.29 29.54
N LYS A 189 -4.53 7.86 30.41
CA LYS A 189 -4.21 7.05 31.58
C LYS A 189 -3.65 5.67 31.18
N ASP A 190 -4.26 5.04 30.18
CA ASP A 190 -3.81 3.73 29.69
C ASP A 190 -2.42 3.84 29.04
N ILE A 191 -2.18 4.87 28.22
CA ILE A 191 -0.86 5.10 27.61
C ILE A 191 0.18 5.43 28.68
N GLN A 192 -0.14 6.27 29.68
CA GLN A 192 0.77 6.59 30.76
C GLN A 192 1.15 5.37 31.57
N SER A 193 0.20 4.47 31.87
CA SER A 193 0.49 3.21 32.57
C SER A 193 1.52 2.35 31.83
N LYS A 194 1.43 2.28 30.50
CA LYS A 194 2.39 1.53 29.66
C LYS A 194 3.77 2.19 29.66
N ILE A 195 3.84 3.53 29.61
CA ILE A 195 5.09 4.29 29.73
C ILE A 195 5.75 4.01 31.08
N ASP A 196 5.00 4.09 32.18
CA ASP A 196 5.50 3.89 33.52
C ASP A 196 6.03 2.45 33.70
N GLU A 197 5.36 1.45 33.14
CA GLU A 197 5.79 0.06 33.19
C GLU A 197 7.13 -0.14 32.47
N LEU A 198 7.27 0.37 31.23
CA LEU A 198 8.53 0.27 30.48
C LEU A 198 9.65 1.06 31.14
N THR A 199 9.40 2.28 31.61
CA THR A 199 10.41 3.08 32.29
C THR A 199 10.93 2.39 33.56
N LYS A 200 10.02 1.80 34.34
CA LYS A 200 10.40 1.04 35.52
C LYS A 200 11.27 -0.18 35.18
N LYS A 201 10.95 -0.87 34.10
CA LYS A 201 11.77 -1.98 33.59
C LYS A 201 13.18 -1.51 33.20
N TYR A 202 13.27 -0.39 32.51
CA TYR A 202 14.53 0.23 32.07
C TYR A 202 15.41 0.67 33.26
N ASP A 203 14.83 1.28 34.28
CA ASP A 203 15.56 1.70 35.48
C ASP A 203 16.11 0.49 36.26
N ILE A 204 15.36 -0.61 36.32
CA ILE A 204 15.81 -1.84 36.95
C ILE A 204 16.97 -2.48 36.17
N GLU A 205 16.90 -2.50 34.84
CA GLU A 205 17.98 -3.04 34.00
C GLU A 205 19.27 -2.21 34.14
N LYS A 206 19.18 -0.87 34.11
CA LYS A 206 20.32 0.04 34.33
C LYS A 206 20.97 -0.13 35.73
N GLU A 207 20.15 -0.27 36.77
CA GLU A 207 20.66 -0.52 38.13
C GLU A 207 21.37 -1.88 38.24
N THR A 208 20.93 -2.87 37.45
CA THR A 208 21.55 -4.20 37.45
C THR A 208 22.87 -4.16 36.69
N GLU A 209 22.93 -3.53 35.53
CA GLU A 209 24.16 -3.36 34.75
C GLU A 209 25.24 -2.57 35.51
N THR A 210 24.86 -1.49 36.20
CA THR A 210 25.81 -0.73 37.06
C THR A 210 26.31 -1.55 38.23
N LYS A 211 25.49 -2.35 38.86
CA LYS A 211 25.91 -3.25 39.96
C LYS A 211 26.85 -4.35 39.51
N ASP A 212 26.59 -4.94 38.34
CA ASP A 212 27.45 -5.97 37.76
C ASP A 212 28.80 -5.38 37.30
N ALA A 213 28.81 -4.17 36.76
CA ALA A 213 30.04 -3.44 36.42
C ALA A 213 30.88 -3.10 37.67
N ASP A 214 30.25 -2.65 38.74
CA ASP A 214 30.95 -2.39 40.03
C ASP A 214 31.50 -3.64 40.68
N ILE A 215 30.83 -4.81 40.56
CA ILE A 215 31.33 -6.10 41.04
C ILE A 215 32.54 -6.56 40.22
N LEU A 216 32.56 -6.31 38.93
CA LEU A 216 33.67 -6.67 38.04
C LEU A 216 34.88 -5.75 38.19
N LEU A 217 34.70 -4.50 38.66
CA LEU A 217 35.76 -3.53 38.88
C LEU A 217 36.25 -3.47 40.35
N GLY A 218 35.52 -4.06 41.28
CA GLY A 218 35.80 -4.06 42.72
C GLY A 218 36.57 -5.26 43.25
N GLY A 219 37.23 -6.02 42.39
CA GLY A 219 38.09 -7.16 42.75
C GLY A 219 39.56 -6.80 42.86
N GLU A 220 39.93 -5.90 43.78
CA GLU A 220 41.30 -5.78 44.33
C GLU A 220 41.25 -5.85 45.86
#